data_20eb9a5ad69178b32857db6af777a203
#
_entry.id   20eb9a5ad69178b32857db6af777a203
#
_cell.length_a   1.000
_cell.length_b   1.000
_cell.length_c   1.000
_cell.angle_alpha   90.00
_cell.angle_beta   90.00
_cell.angle_gamma   90.00
#
_symmetry.space_group_name_H-M   'P 1'
#
loop_
_entity.id
_entity.type
_entity.pdbx_description
1 polymer ?
#
loop_
_entity_poly.entity_id
_entity_poly.type
_entity_poly.pdbx_seq_one_letter_code
_entity_poly.pdbx_strand_id
1 'polypeptide(L)'
;MPQAKTTVKKQRLKGLANIHVAIIEEGGTHGAPVKVEGAKSISAELTFEQEEFESDNIIDYSDFIFTGGEGTMVLKSMSLAEFKLLFNNAYVKGGVEINTKDVAPNCAILFERLKLDRKNRRLYVIYNVKFAPAGIKGQSAAKPGTEETDELKFSIGEFTDGAVVYFIDTDDPSVTQKQITDWYQTVQFIQEPDPLLSKESESLKNFEKKSKKSS
;
A
#
# COMPACT_ATOMS: atom_id res chain seq x y z
N MET A 1 -19.74 -28.74 -21.11
CA MET A 1 -18.97 -29.20 -19.94
C MET A 1 -19.31 -28.31 -18.78
N PRO A 2 -19.65 -28.79 -17.59
CA PRO A 2 -19.98 -27.93 -16.46
C PRO A 2 -18.70 -27.21 -15.99
N GLN A 3 -18.74 -25.87 -15.95
CA GLN A 3 -17.69 -25.07 -15.35
C GLN A 3 -17.63 -25.38 -13.85
N ALA A 4 -16.49 -25.82 -13.39
CA ALA A 4 -16.24 -25.99 -11.97
C ALA A 4 -16.39 -24.62 -11.28
N LYS A 5 -17.41 -24.46 -10.46
CA LYS A 5 -17.53 -23.30 -9.55
C LYS A 5 -16.36 -23.35 -8.59
N THR A 6 -15.32 -22.56 -8.86
CA THR A 6 -14.23 -22.34 -7.92
C THR A 6 -14.81 -21.58 -6.74
N THR A 7 -15.15 -22.27 -5.67
CA THR A 7 -15.64 -21.65 -4.44
C THR A 7 -14.43 -21.00 -3.76
N VAL A 8 -14.23 -19.71 -3.96
CA VAL A 8 -13.21 -18.94 -3.25
C VAL A 8 -13.56 -18.94 -1.76
N LYS A 9 -12.81 -19.70 -0.98
CA LYS A 9 -13.01 -19.80 0.46
C LYS A 9 -12.57 -18.50 1.10
N LYS A 10 -13.51 -17.63 1.49
CA LYS A 10 -13.21 -16.38 2.21
C LYS A 10 -12.47 -16.71 3.51
N GLN A 11 -11.23 -16.30 3.62
CA GLN A 11 -10.42 -16.45 4.84
C GLN A 11 -10.34 -15.10 5.56
N ARG A 12 -10.48 -15.14 6.90
CA ARG A 12 -10.29 -13.94 7.73
C ARG A 12 -8.80 -13.67 7.88
N LEU A 13 -8.43 -12.39 7.77
CA LEU A 13 -7.08 -11.91 8.02
C LEU A 13 -6.92 -11.57 9.51
N LYS A 14 -5.78 -11.92 10.09
CA LYS A 14 -5.44 -11.69 11.49
C LYS A 14 -3.98 -11.27 11.62
N GLY A 15 -3.75 -10.28 12.48
CA GLY A 15 -2.38 -9.84 12.77
C GLY A 15 -1.75 -9.05 11.63
N LEU A 16 -0.78 -8.27 12.01
CA LEU A 16 0.09 -7.47 11.16
C LEU A 16 1.51 -7.94 11.41
N ALA A 17 2.32 -8.08 10.37
CA ALA A 17 3.72 -8.45 10.50
C ALA A 17 4.57 -7.86 9.36
N ASN A 18 5.88 -7.92 9.55
CA ASN A 18 6.90 -7.64 8.53
C ASN A 18 6.71 -6.31 7.79
N ILE A 19 6.57 -5.19 8.53
CA ILE A 19 6.55 -3.88 7.90
C ILE A 19 7.95 -3.53 7.39
N HIS A 20 8.00 -3.10 6.13
CA HIS A 20 9.19 -2.57 5.47
C HIS A 20 8.84 -1.26 4.77
N VAL A 21 9.84 -0.40 4.64
CA VAL A 21 9.74 0.85 3.90
C VAL A 21 10.83 0.89 2.86
N ALA A 22 10.49 1.21 1.63
CA ALA A 22 11.42 1.38 0.51
C ALA A 22 11.33 2.82 0.02
N ILE A 23 12.44 3.56 0.09
CA ILE A 23 12.51 4.95 -0.38
C ILE A 23 12.42 4.98 -1.90
N ILE A 24 11.71 5.97 -2.45
CA ILE A 24 11.69 6.26 -3.88
C ILE A 24 12.92 7.14 -4.19
N GLU A 25 13.81 6.63 -5.02
CA GLU A 25 15.04 7.28 -5.45
C GLU A 25 14.77 8.35 -6.53
N GLU A 26 15.73 9.23 -6.78
CA GLU A 26 15.61 10.32 -7.79
C GLU A 26 15.25 9.85 -9.19
N GLY A 27 15.47 8.59 -9.52
CA GLY A 27 15.08 7.98 -10.81
C GLY A 27 13.61 7.50 -10.86
N GLY A 28 12.83 7.69 -9.79
CA GLY A 28 11.45 7.17 -9.69
C GLY A 28 11.38 5.65 -9.45
N THR A 29 12.49 5.03 -9.05
CA THR A 29 12.55 3.62 -8.71
C THR A 29 12.55 3.45 -7.19
N HIS A 30 12.01 2.34 -6.70
CA HIS A 30 12.09 2.02 -5.29
C HIS A 30 13.44 1.40 -4.95
N GLY A 31 14.08 1.91 -3.90
CA GLY A 31 15.24 1.29 -3.29
C GLY A 31 14.90 -0.04 -2.58
N ALA A 32 15.90 -0.65 -1.98
CA ALA A 32 15.70 -1.89 -1.23
C ALA A 32 14.81 -1.65 0.00
N PRO A 33 13.80 -2.50 0.25
CA PRO A 33 12.94 -2.40 1.43
C PRO A 33 13.73 -2.57 2.74
N VAL A 34 13.59 -1.62 3.65
CA VAL A 34 14.21 -1.63 4.98
C VAL A 34 13.14 -1.98 6.01
N LYS A 35 13.42 -2.95 6.86
CA LYS A 35 12.49 -3.40 7.90
C LYS A 35 12.29 -2.31 8.97
N VAL A 36 11.03 -2.04 9.33
CA VAL A 36 10.62 -1.21 10.45
C VAL A 36 10.08 -2.10 11.56
N GLU A 37 10.70 -2.04 12.73
CA GLU A 37 10.36 -2.93 13.85
C GLU A 37 9.36 -2.26 14.82
N GLY A 38 8.69 -3.08 15.62
CA GLY A 38 7.80 -2.60 16.68
C GLY A 38 6.46 -2.03 16.20
N ALA A 39 6.07 -2.26 14.96
CA ALA A 39 4.77 -1.82 14.46
C ALA A 39 3.62 -2.58 15.13
N LYS A 40 2.63 -1.83 15.61
CA LYS A 40 1.42 -2.33 16.28
C LYS A 40 0.22 -2.36 15.35
N SER A 41 0.06 -1.33 14.55
CA SER A 41 -1.04 -1.22 13.59
C SER A 41 -0.64 -0.38 12.39
N ILE A 42 -1.34 -0.60 11.29
CA ILE A 42 -1.35 0.25 10.10
C ILE A 42 -2.78 0.35 9.61
N SER A 43 -3.20 1.55 9.24
CA SER A 43 -4.44 1.82 8.51
C SER A 43 -4.12 2.68 7.31
N ALA A 44 -4.84 2.45 6.22
CA ALA A 44 -4.75 3.23 5.01
C ALA A 44 -6.16 3.35 4.41
N GLU A 45 -6.56 4.56 4.10
CA GLU A 45 -7.83 4.88 3.48
C GLU A 45 -7.55 5.58 2.14
N LEU A 46 -8.21 5.11 1.09
CA LEU A 46 -8.11 5.68 -0.25
C LEU A 46 -9.32 6.57 -0.50
N THR A 47 -9.08 7.77 -1.00
CA THR A 47 -10.12 8.75 -1.29
C THR A 47 -10.38 8.79 -2.78
N PHE A 48 -11.67 8.68 -3.14
CA PHE A 48 -12.14 8.79 -4.52
C PHE A 48 -13.21 9.86 -4.56
N GLU A 49 -13.16 10.73 -5.55
CA GLU A 49 -14.22 11.67 -5.87
C GLU A 49 -15.08 11.12 -7.00
N GLN A 50 -16.39 11.30 -6.87
CA GLN A 50 -17.34 10.89 -7.89
C GLN A 50 -17.52 12.05 -8.89
N GLU A 51 -17.27 11.76 -10.16
CA GLU A 51 -17.62 12.65 -11.26
C GLU A 51 -18.93 12.19 -11.90
N GLU A 52 -19.87 13.10 -12.06
CA GLU A 52 -21.15 12.85 -12.72
C GLU A 52 -21.35 13.87 -13.84
N PHE A 53 -21.78 13.38 -14.98
CA PHE A 53 -22.22 14.23 -16.09
C PHE A 53 -23.71 14.01 -16.31
N GLU A 54 -24.45 15.11 -16.36
CA GLU A 54 -25.88 15.10 -16.60
C GLU A 54 -26.19 15.54 -18.05
N SER A 55 -27.09 14.81 -18.69
CA SER A 55 -27.68 15.14 -19.97
C SER A 55 -29.19 15.01 -19.86
N ASP A 56 -29.96 16.05 -20.25
CA ASP A 56 -31.42 16.07 -20.16
C ASP A 56 -32.01 15.75 -18.79
N ASN A 57 -31.38 16.19 -17.68
CA ASN A 57 -31.73 15.87 -16.29
C ASN A 57 -31.59 14.37 -15.91
N ILE A 58 -30.79 13.63 -16.63
CA ILE A 58 -30.46 12.24 -16.34
C ILE A 58 -28.94 12.14 -16.22
N ILE A 59 -28.45 11.39 -15.21
CA ILE A 59 -27.02 11.10 -15.07
C ILE A 59 -26.65 10.11 -16.19
N ASP A 60 -25.88 10.61 -17.17
CA ASP A 60 -25.42 9.83 -18.32
C ASP A 60 -24.13 9.07 -18.02
N TYR A 61 -23.32 9.60 -17.11
CA TYR A 61 -22.01 9.08 -16.79
C TYR A 61 -21.69 9.34 -15.33
N SER A 62 -21.17 8.33 -14.66
CA SER A 62 -20.66 8.44 -13.28
C SER A 62 -19.37 7.61 -13.18
N ASP A 63 -18.30 8.22 -12.67
CA ASP A 63 -17.02 7.56 -12.43
C ASP A 63 -16.43 7.98 -11.10
N PHE A 64 -15.49 7.19 -10.58
CA PHE A 64 -14.77 7.48 -9.36
C PHE A 64 -13.28 7.69 -9.67
N ILE A 65 -12.81 8.91 -9.44
CA ILE A 65 -11.42 9.30 -9.67
C ILE A 65 -10.68 9.29 -8.35
N PHE A 66 -9.52 8.61 -8.32
CA PHE A 66 -8.63 8.60 -7.16
C PHE A 66 -8.05 10.00 -6.95
N THR A 67 -8.25 10.58 -5.77
CA THR A 67 -7.76 11.93 -5.41
C THR A 67 -6.65 11.89 -4.36
N GLY A 68 -6.35 10.71 -3.84
CA GLY A 68 -5.31 10.51 -2.84
C GLY A 68 -5.74 9.56 -1.74
N GLY A 69 -5.04 9.59 -0.63
CA GLY A 69 -5.39 8.82 0.55
C GLY A 69 -4.57 9.23 1.74
N GLU A 70 -4.99 8.76 2.89
CA GLU A 70 -4.32 9.01 4.16
C GLU A 70 -4.18 7.70 4.94
N GLY A 71 -3.20 7.67 5.82
CA GLY A 71 -3.03 6.51 6.68
C GLY A 71 -2.28 6.84 7.96
N THR A 72 -2.29 5.86 8.84
CA THR A 72 -1.61 5.96 10.13
C THR A 72 -0.88 4.66 10.42
N MET A 73 0.38 4.77 10.82
CA MET A 73 1.19 3.67 11.31
C MET A 73 1.55 3.92 12.77
N VAL A 74 1.30 2.93 13.64
CA VAL A 74 1.60 3.02 15.06
C VAL A 74 2.78 2.11 15.39
N LEU A 75 3.84 2.69 15.93
CA LEU A 75 5.05 2.00 16.40
C LEU A 75 5.13 2.00 17.93
N LYS A 76 5.85 1.05 18.51
CA LYS A 76 6.19 1.08 19.94
C LYS A 76 7.01 2.30 20.31
N SER A 77 8.04 2.55 19.53
CA SER A 77 8.90 3.72 19.57
C SER A 77 9.70 3.79 18.28
N MET A 78 10.14 4.98 17.93
CA MET A 78 11.01 5.18 16.78
C MET A 78 12.48 5.14 17.17
N SER A 79 13.28 4.41 16.42
CA SER A 79 14.74 4.46 16.49
C SER A 79 15.28 5.70 15.75
N LEU A 80 16.48 6.14 16.12
CA LEU A 80 17.15 7.27 15.44
C LEU A 80 17.36 7.00 13.94
N ALA A 81 17.54 5.72 13.55
CA ALA A 81 17.68 5.33 12.16
C ALA A 81 16.36 5.47 11.37
N GLU A 82 15.23 5.22 12.02
CA GLU A 82 13.90 5.38 11.41
C GLU A 82 13.56 6.87 11.20
N PHE A 83 13.99 7.78 12.09
CA PHE A 83 13.88 9.22 11.86
C PHE A 83 14.60 9.64 10.57
N LYS A 84 15.81 9.13 10.35
CA LYS A 84 16.52 9.38 9.10
C LYS A 84 15.82 8.75 7.90
N LEU A 85 15.34 7.52 8.03
CA LEU A 85 14.70 6.78 6.95
C LEU A 85 13.38 7.45 6.51
N LEU A 86 12.50 7.77 7.47
CA LEU A 86 11.13 8.21 7.20
C LEU A 86 11.01 9.72 6.97
N PHE A 87 11.90 10.52 7.59
CA PHE A 87 11.80 11.98 7.55
C PHE A 87 13.03 12.67 6.95
N ASN A 88 14.06 11.91 6.60
CA ASN A 88 15.34 12.43 6.11
C ASN A 88 16.02 13.41 7.09
N ASN A 89 15.79 13.23 8.40
CA ASN A 89 16.43 14.03 9.42
C ASN A 89 17.94 13.75 9.49
N ALA A 90 18.70 14.76 9.85
CA ALA A 90 20.16 14.62 9.99
C ALA A 90 20.53 13.77 11.21
N TYR A 91 21.27 12.68 10.99
CA TYR A 91 21.81 11.85 12.05
C TYR A 91 23.25 12.27 12.36
N VAL A 92 23.47 12.83 13.55
CA VAL A 92 24.78 13.39 13.95
C VAL A 92 25.14 12.92 15.36
N LYS A 93 26.29 12.28 15.51
CA LYS A 93 26.90 11.93 16.82
C LYS A 93 25.95 11.23 17.81
N GLY A 94 25.13 10.31 17.31
CA GLY A 94 24.19 9.56 18.17
C GLY A 94 22.90 10.32 18.55
N GLY A 95 22.62 11.41 17.85
CA GLY A 95 21.39 12.18 17.92
C GLY A 95 20.77 12.40 16.56
N VAL A 96 19.54 12.86 16.56
CA VAL A 96 18.81 13.30 15.36
C VAL A 96 18.48 14.77 15.54
N GLU A 97 18.80 15.57 14.55
CA GLU A 97 18.38 16.97 14.45
C GLU A 97 17.19 17.05 13.49
N ILE A 98 16.10 17.65 13.97
CA ILE A 98 14.91 17.94 13.16
C ILE A 98 14.98 19.40 12.74
N ASN A 99 15.03 19.64 11.43
CA ASN A 99 15.16 20.97 10.86
C ASN A 99 13.91 21.32 10.05
N THR A 100 13.54 22.59 10.02
CA THR A 100 12.40 23.09 9.23
C THR A 100 12.57 22.92 7.71
N LYS A 101 13.80 22.65 7.25
CA LYS A 101 14.14 22.40 5.85
C LYS A 101 14.14 20.90 5.50
N ASP A 102 13.94 20.02 6.48
CA ASP A 102 13.89 18.59 6.24
C ASP A 102 12.65 18.25 5.38
N VAL A 103 12.87 17.48 4.35
CA VAL A 103 11.81 17.01 3.45
C VAL A 103 11.75 15.50 3.54
N ALA A 104 10.65 14.99 4.06
CA ALA A 104 10.39 13.57 4.10
C ALA A 104 10.40 12.99 2.67
N PRO A 105 11.09 11.86 2.43
CA PRO A 105 11.12 11.23 1.13
C PRO A 105 9.78 10.57 0.82
N ASN A 106 9.48 10.40 -0.45
CA ASN A 106 8.42 9.49 -0.88
C ASN A 106 8.94 8.06 -0.73
N CYS A 107 8.09 7.14 -0.34
CA CYS A 107 8.46 5.74 -0.12
C CYS A 107 7.30 4.80 -0.41
N ALA A 108 7.62 3.50 -0.53
CA ALA A 108 6.61 2.45 -0.48
C ALA A 108 6.56 1.82 0.91
N ILE A 109 5.38 1.41 1.35
CA ILE A 109 5.19 0.62 2.57
C ILE A 109 4.79 -0.79 2.17
N LEU A 110 5.55 -1.79 2.64
CA LEU A 110 5.24 -3.20 2.47
C LEU A 110 4.90 -3.80 3.83
N PHE A 111 3.87 -4.64 3.87
CA PHE A 111 3.49 -5.35 5.09
C PHE A 111 2.71 -6.61 4.76
N GLU A 112 2.51 -7.46 5.75
CA GLU A 112 1.69 -8.66 5.60
C GLU A 112 0.64 -8.81 6.68
N ARG A 113 -0.43 -9.50 6.34
CA ARG A 113 -1.46 -9.95 7.27
C ARG A 113 -1.58 -11.46 7.21
N LEU A 114 -1.51 -12.10 8.38
CA LEU A 114 -1.67 -13.54 8.49
C LEU A 114 -3.11 -13.95 8.25
N LYS A 115 -3.32 -15.06 7.54
CA LYS A 115 -4.61 -15.74 7.47
C LYS A 115 -4.87 -16.59 8.72
N LEU A 116 -6.12 -16.94 9.00
CA LEU A 116 -6.48 -17.72 10.19
C LEU A 116 -5.80 -19.10 10.25
N ASP A 117 -5.43 -19.65 9.13
CA ASP A 117 -4.71 -20.94 9.03
C ASP A 117 -3.27 -20.86 9.55
N ARG A 118 -2.77 -19.64 9.85
CA ARG A 118 -1.42 -19.34 10.34
C ARG A 118 -0.29 -19.78 9.40
N LYS A 119 -0.61 -20.30 8.22
CA LYS A 119 0.35 -20.73 7.19
C LYS A 119 0.43 -19.73 6.05
N ASN A 120 -0.74 -19.27 5.61
CA ASN A 120 -0.85 -18.35 4.50
C ASN A 120 -1.00 -16.91 4.98
N ARG A 121 -0.63 -16.00 4.11
CA ARG A 121 -0.64 -14.57 4.38
C ARG A 121 -1.06 -13.79 3.14
N ARG A 122 -1.52 -12.57 3.35
CA ARG A 122 -1.70 -11.58 2.30
C ARG A 122 -0.59 -10.55 2.42
N LEU A 123 0.16 -10.39 1.36
CA LEU A 123 1.25 -9.43 1.25
C LEU A 123 0.72 -8.17 0.59
N TYR A 124 1.07 -7.02 1.12
CA TYR A 124 0.62 -5.71 0.64
C TYR A 124 1.80 -4.83 0.31
N VAL A 125 1.66 -3.98 -0.69
CA VAL A 125 2.51 -2.82 -0.95
C VAL A 125 1.63 -1.61 -1.26
N ILE A 126 1.94 -0.47 -0.64
CA ILE A 126 1.42 0.85 -0.99
C ILE A 126 2.59 1.58 -1.62
N TYR A 127 2.46 1.95 -2.90
CA TYR A 127 3.62 2.34 -3.71
C TYR A 127 4.17 3.73 -3.45
N ASN A 128 3.31 4.71 -3.17
CA ASN A 128 3.73 6.08 -2.99
C ASN A 128 3.10 6.67 -1.74
N VAL A 129 3.90 6.76 -0.71
CA VAL A 129 3.53 7.25 0.62
C VAL A 129 4.50 8.33 1.04
N LYS A 130 4.01 9.35 1.71
CA LYS A 130 4.83 10.39 2.32
C LYS A 130 4.43 10.57 3.78
N PHE A 131 5.37 10.36 4.69
CA PHE A 131 5.12 10.54 6.11
C PHE A 131 5.07 12.03 6.48
N ALA A 132 4.08 12.39 7.30
CA ALA A 132 4.03 13.69 7.91
C ALA A 132 5.10 13.80 9.02
N PRO A 133 5.72 14.97 9.24
CA PRO A 133 6.68 15.14 10.31
C PRO A 133 6.13 14.70 11.65
N ALA A 134 6.87 13.85 12.37
CA ALA A 134 6.45 13.35 13.67
C ALA A 134 6.58 14.42 14.76
N GLY A 135 5.56 14.55 15.59
CA GLY A 135 5.63 15.34 16.80
C GLY A 135 6.36 14.59 17.94
N ILE A 136 6.95 15.32 18.86
CA ILE A 136 7.53 14.75 20.07
C ILE A 136 6.45 14.72 21.15
N LYS A 137 6.19 13.53 21.72
CA LYS A 137 5.27 13.33 22.85
C LYS A 137 6.03 12.72 24.01
N GLY A 138 5.65 13.03 25.21
CA GLY A 138 6.19 12.40 26.41
C GLY A 138 5.20 12.60 27.57
N GLN A 139 4.97 11.53 28.33
CA GLN A 139 4.16 11.53 29.54
C GLN A 139 4.96 10.94 30.68
N SER A 140 4.74 11.45 31.88
CA SER A 140 5.28 10.78 33.07
C SER A 140 4.53 9.45 33.30
N ALA A 141 5.27 8.38 33.60
CA ALA A 141 4.69 7.06 33.86
C ALA A 141 3.77 7.11 35.09
N ALA A 142 2.49 7.37 34.87
CA ALA A 142 1.50 7.44 35.95
C ALA A 142 1.02 6.09 36.47
N LYS A 143 1.17 5.02 35.68
CA LYS A 143 0.79 3.65 36.03
C LYS A 143 1.78 2.65 35.44
N PRO A 144 2.15 1.58 36.16
CA PRO A 144 2.93 0.49 35.58
C PRO A 144 2.17 -0.15 34.40
N GLY A 145 2.86 -0.34 33.29
CA GLY A 145 2.31 -1.02 32.11
C GLY A 145 1.63 -0.14 31.07
N THR A 146 1.64 1.19 31.21
CA THR A 146 1.21 2.09 30.12
C THR A 146 2.36 2.22 29.12
N GLU A 147 2.20 1.65 27.96
CA GLU A 147 3.15 1.74 26.86
C GLU A 147 2.81 2.94 25.98
N GLU A 148 3.74 3.89 25.86
CA GLU A 148 3.63 4.98 24.90
C GLU A 148 3.93 4.46 23.50
N THR A 149 3.27 5.03 22.50
CA THR A 149 3.40 4.66 21.10
C THR A 149 3.57 5.89 20.24
N ASP A 150 4.40 5.76 19.21
CA ASP A 150 4.55 6.78 18.19
C ASP A 150 3.54 6.55 17.07
N GLU A 151 2.71 7.56 16.80
CA GLU A 151 1.73 7.56 15.74
C GLU A 151 2.25 8.38 14.58
N LEU A 152 2.46 7.73 13.44
CA LEU A 152 2.97 8.31 12.21
C LEU A 152 1.85 8.41 11.18
N LYS A 153 1.46 9.63 10.84
CA LYS A 153 0.52 9.89 9.76
C LYS A 153 1.24 9.93 8.42
N PHE A 154 0.58 9.50 7.39
CA PHE A 154 1.11 9.55 6.03
C PHE A 154 0.01 9.83 5.00
N SER A 155 0.38 10.48 3.92
CA SER A 155 -0.44 10.63 2.73
C SER A 155 -0.11 9.53 1.72
N ILE A 156 -1.09 9.18 0.88
CA ILE A 156 -0.96 8.20 -0.19
C ILE A 156 -1.24 8.92 -1.50
N GLY A 157 -0.31 8.81 -2.43
CA GLY A 157 -0.45 9.27 -3.80
C GLY A 157 -0.41 8.12 -4.79
N GLU A 158 -0.71 8.42 -6.04
CA GLU A 158 -0.45 7.49 -7.12
C GLU A 158 1.06 7.37 -7.41
N PHE A 159 1.46 6.23 -7.91
CA PHE A 159 2.79 5.98 -8.45
C PHE A 159 2.68 5.86 -9.98
N THR A 160 3.75 5.48 -10.65
CA THR A 160 3.79 5.33 -12.11
C THR A 160 2.59 4.54 -12.63
N ASP A 161 1.99 5.02 -13.70
CA ASP A 161 0.81 4.42 -14.38
C ASP A 161 -0.44 4.27 -13.48
N GLY A 162 -0.59 5.15 -12.47
CA GLY A 162 -1.76 5.14 -11.59
C GLY A 162 -1.76 4.04 -10.53
N ALA A 163 -0.62 3.36 -10.33
CA ALA A 163 -0.51 2.32 -9.32
C ALA A 163 -0.55 2.91 -7.90
N VAL A 164 -1.45 2.44 -7.05
CA VAL A 164 -1.59 2.90 -5.66
C VAL A 164 -1.27 1.79 -4.67
N VAL A 165 -1.98 0.67 -4.76
CA VAL A 165 -1.82 -0.48 -3.85
C VAL A 165 -1.82 -1.76 -4.64
N TYR A 166 -0.93 -2.68 -4.28
CA TYR A 166 -0.93 -4.04 -4.78
C TYR A 166 -0.89 -5.03 -3.63
N PHE A 167 -1.59 -6.13 -3.77
CA PHE A 167 -1.54 -7.21 -2.78
C PHE A 167 -1.74 -8.56 -3.43
N ILE A 168 -1.11 -9.57 -2.84
CA ILE A 168 -1.20 -10.96 -3.27
C ILE A 168 -1.52 -11.87 -2.09
N ASP A 169 -2.19 -12.98 -2.37
CA ASP A 169 -2.44 -14.06 -1.42
C ASP A 169 -1.45 -15.20 -1.66
N THR A 170 -0.69 -15.60 -0.65
CA THR A 170 0.36 -16.63 -0.80
C THR A 170 -0.19 -18.03 -1.06
N ASP A 171 -1.49 -18.25 -0.92
CA ASP A 171 -2.19 -19.49 -1.25
C ASP A 171 -2.89 -19.46 -2.62
N ASP A 172 -2.73 -18.37 -3.37
CA ASP A 172 -3.22 -18.31 -4.74
C ASP A 172 -2.31 -19.11 -5.66
N PRO A 173 -2.87 -20.05 -6.47
CA PRO A 173 -2.06 -20.89 -7.36
C PRO A 173 -1.26 -20.13 -8.43
N SER A 174 -1.65 -18.89 -8.75
CA SER A 174 -0.94 -18.04 -9.72
C SER A 174 0.30 -17.37 -9.11
N VAL A 175 0.39 -17.30 -7.77
CA VAL A 175 1.51 -16.68 -7.07
C VAL A 175 2.68 -17.66 -6.97
N THR A 176 3.82 -17.26 -7.50
CA THR A 176 5.03 -18.08 -7.47
C THR A 176 5.78 -17.96 -6.15
N GLN A 177 6.47 -19.04 -5.74
CA GLN A 177 7.32 -19.01 -4.54
C GLN A 177 8.42 -17.93 -4.64
N LYS A 178 8.89 -17.63 -5.84
CA LYS A 178 9.86 -16.56 -6.09
C LYS A 178 9.28 -15.19 -5.74
N GLN A 179 8.06 -14.86 -6.16
CA GLN A 179 7.40 -13.59 -5.79
C GLN A 179 7.28 -13.45 -4.27
N ILE A 180 6.92 -14.51 -3.55
CA ILE A 180 6.81 -14.50 -2.09
C ILE A 180 8.18 -14.24 -1.44
N THR A 181 9.24 -14.90 -1.92
CA THR A 181 10.59 -14.76 -1.37
C THR A 181 11.17 -13.38 -1.64
N ASP A 182 10.95 -12.85 -2.82
CA ASP A 182 11.50 -11.56 -3.27
C ASP A 182 10.68 -10.36 -2.76
N TRP A 183 9.52 -10.59 -2.13
CA TRP A 183 8.60 -9.52 -1.71
C TRP A 183 9.23 -8.43 -0.86
N TYR A 184 10.13 -8.82 0.04
CA TYR A 184 10.84 -7.90 0.91
C TYR A 184 12.28 -7.61 0.47
N GLN A 185 12.69 -8.08 -0.70
CA GLN A 185 13.98 -7.76 -1.29
C GLN A 185 13.88 -6.61 -2.29
N THR A 186 12.79 -6.61 -3.07
CA THR A 186 12.50 -5.56 -4.06
C THR A 186 11.00 -5.29 -4.08
N VAL A 187 10.61 -4.04 -4.31
CA VAL A 187 9.20 -3.68 -4.48
C VAL A 187 8.66 -4.35 -5.74
N GLN A 188 7.60 -5.15 -5.58
CA GLN A 188 7.00 -5.90 -6.67
C GLN A 188 5.93 -5.07 -7.38
N PHE A 189 5.90 -5.16 -8.71
CA PHE A 189 4.88 -4.56 -9.57
C PHE A 189 4.13 -5.65 -10.33
N ILE A 190 2.92 -5.35 -10.77
CA ILE A 190 2.20 -6.19 -11.71
C ILE A 190 2.96 -6.14 -13.04
N GLN A 191 3.59 -7.24 -13.42
CA GLN A 191 4.39 -7.30 -14.66
C GLN A 191 3.56 -7.71 -15.89
N GLU A 192 2.44 -8.39 -15.68
CA GLU A 192 1.54 -8.79 -16.77
C GLU A 192 0.08 -8.75 -16.28
N PRO A 193 -0.85 -8.22 -17.08
CA PRO A 193 -2.27 -8.41 -16.80
C PRO A 193 -2.59 -9.90 -16.90
N ASP A 194 -3.38 -10.41 -15.96
CA ASP A 194 -3.86 -11.80 -15.99
C ASP A 194 -4.41 -12.11 -17.39
N PRO A 195 -3.92 -13.19 -18.06
CA PRO A 195 -4.40 -13.58 -19.38
C PRO A 195 -5.92 -13.80 -19.47
N LEU A 196 -6.60 -14.01 -18.34
CA LEU A 196 -8.04 -14.12 -18.25
C LEU A 196 -8.73 -12.76 -18.37
N LEU A 197 -8.20 -11.73 -17.71
CA LEU A 197 -8.72 -10.35 -17.79
C LEU A 197 -8.45 -9.71 -19.17
N SER A 198 -7.34 -10.06 -19.81
CA SER A 198 -7.05 -9.59 -21.17
C SER A 198 -8.05 -10.14 -22.19
N LYS A 199 -8.48 -11.38 -22.04
CA LYS A 199 -9.51 -12.00 -22.91
C LYS A 199 -10.90 -11.42 -22.71
N GLU A 200 -11.27 -11.03 -21.48
CA GLU A 200 -12.54 -10.36 -21.23
C GLU A 200 -12.54 -8.94 -21.81
N SER A 201 -11.46 -8.19 -21.66
CA SER A 201 -11.33 -6.85 -22.24
C SER A 201 -11.29 -6.88 -23.78
N GLU A 202 -10.69 -7.87 -24.40
CA GLU A 202 -10.76 -8.08 -25.85
C GLU A 202 -12.17 -8.48 -26.33
N SER A 203 -12.89 -9.28 -25.54
CA SER A 203 -14.26 -9.66 -25.88
C SER A 203 -15.21 -8.47 -25.82
N LEU A 204 -15.07 -7.58 -24.84
CA LEU A 204 -15.84 -6.35 -24.72
C LEU A 204 -15.52 -5.37 -25.87
N LYS A 205 -14.26 -5.16 -26.20
CA LYS A 205 -13.84 -4.34 -27.35
C LYS A 205 -14.36 -4.86 -28.69
N ASN A 206 -14.46 -6.19 -28.84
CA ASN A 206 -15.03 -6.82 -30.03
C ASN A 206 -16.56 -6.72 -30.09
N PHE A 207 -17.24 -6.68 -28.94
CA PHE A 207 -18.68 -6.42 -28.85
C PHE A 207 -19.01 -5.00 -29.28
N GLU A 208 -18.28 -4.00 -28.79
CA GLU A 208 -18.45 -2.58 -29.16
C GLU A 208 -18.16 -2.32 -30.64
N LYS A 209 -17.15 -2.97 -31.22
CA LYS A 209 -16.87 -2.88 -32.66
C LYS A 209 -17.96 -3.49 -33.54
N LYS A 210 -18.65 -4.52 -33.08
CA LYS A 210 -19.78 -5.12 -33.80
C LYS A 210 -21.04 -4.26 -33.72
N SER A 211 -21.30 -3.62 -32.58
CA SER A 211 -22.45 -2.73 -32.42
C SER A 211 -22.34 -1.47 -33.29
N LYS A 212 -21.12 -0.91 -33.44
CA LYS A 212 -20.87 0.25 -34.31
C LYS A 212 -20.84 -0.02 -35.82
N LYS A 213 -20.87 -1.30 -36.25
CA LYS A 213 -20.96 -1.69 -37.67
C LYS A 213 -22.38 -2.02 -38.15
N SER A 214 -23.35 -2.05 -37.24
CA SER A 214 -24.75 -2.36 -37.57
C SER A 214 -25.68 -1.16 -37.40
N SER A 215 -25.12 0.04 -37.28
CA SER A 215 -25.77 1.35 -37.43
C SER A 215 -25.17 2.07 -38.67
#